data_57578f169de7e80652a952f2a8db128a
#
_entry.id   57578f169de7e80652a952f2a8db128a
#
_cell.length_a   1.000
_cell.length_b   1.000
_cell.length_c   1.000
_cell.angle_alpha   90.00
_cell.angle_beta   90.00
_cell.angle_gamma   90.00
#
_symmetry.space_group_name_H-M   'P 1'
#
loop_
_entity.id
_entity.type
_entity.pdbx_description
1 polymer ?
#
loop_
_entity_poly.entity_id
_entity_poly.type
_entity_poly.pdbx_seq_one_letter_code
_entity_poly.pdbx_strand_id
1 'polypeptide(L)'
;DTEKNEQRALRYATNQNSPFIDEQKGEVTLQHIMFKDGTLFVPKEKQALQKMLSLYHPDLNGRFAELKLQAMAQDQLVDLQLELVALNAAKDMGVEQAEAILRVEIGSSVSDLSSKELKRDLMLLAKRNPQLFIELAKDDNVMLRNFGINAVEAGIISLSQDQRTFTYGSNKRKLFTIPFDENPYSALAAWFKTDEGVEVYKTIEKKIS
;
A
#
# COMPACT_ATOMS: atom_id res chain seq x y z
N ASP A 1 6.92 7.23 -36.47
CA ASP A 1 5.83 8.14 -36.82
C ASP A 1 4.53 7.35 -36.94
N THR A 2 3.67 7.49 -35.95
CA THR A 2 2.40 6.72 -35.88
C THR A 2 1.38 7.18 -36.91
N GLU A 3 1.43 8.43 -37.36
CA GLU A 3 0.52 8.94 -38.39
C GLU A 3 0.88 8.44 -39.79
N LYS A 4 2.16 8.21 -40.04
CA LYS A 4 2.65 7.73 -41.33
C LYS A 4 2.97 6.25 -41.36
N ASN A 5 2.89 5.56 -40.21
CA ASN A 5 3.31 4.17 -40.02
C ASN A 5 4.74 3.88 -40.52
N GLU A 6 5.64 4.85 -40.37
CA GLU A 6 7.03 4.80 -40.82
C GLU A 6 8.00 4.80 -39.64
N GLN A 7 9.03 3.95 -39.70
CA GLN A 7 10.15 4.00 -38.80
C GLN A 7 11.17 5.02 -39.28
N ARG A 8 11.44 6.04 -38.43
CA ARG A 8 12.45 7.06 -38.73
C ARG A 8 13.73 6.73 -37.99
N ALA A 9 14.86 6.78 -38.72
CA ALA A 9 16.15 6.53 -38.12
C ALA A 9 16.70 7.75 -37.37
N LEU A 10 17.26 7.49 -36.17
CA LEU A 10 17.84 8.49 -35.28
C LEU A 10 19.37 8.53 -35.43
N ARG A 11 19.95 9.72 -35.42
CA ARG A 11 21.39 9.95 -35.42
C ARG A 11 21.74 11.24 -34.68
N TYR A 12 22.63 11.15 -33.70
CA TYR A 12 23.12 12.34 -33.02
C TYR A 12 24.29 12.98 -33.80
N ALA A 13 24.10 14.21 -34.17
CA ALA A 13 25.14 15.06 -34.77
C ALA A 13 25.18 16.41 -34.07
N THR A 14 26.41 16.93 -33.82
CA THR A 14 26.58 18.15 -33.02
C THR A 14 26.24 19.41 -33.79
N ASN A 15 26.29 19.36 -35.11
CA ASN A 15 26.01 20.47 -36.03
C ASN A 15 24.63 20.40 -36.70
N GLN A 16 23.71 19.56 -36.14
CA GLN A 16 22.35 19.41 -36.66
C GLN A 16 21.31 19.73 -35.58
N ASN A 17 20.19 20.31 -35.99
CA ASN A 17 19.11 20.72 -35.09
C ASN A 17 18.05 19.63 -34.89
N SER A 18 18.09 18.59 -35.74
CA SER A 18 17.16 17.47 -35.63
C SER A 18 17.89 16.14 -35.35
N PRO A 19 17.34 15.25 -34.55
CA PRO A 19 17.87 13.90 -34.33
C PRO A 19 17.49 12.92 -35.46
N PHE A 20 16.62 13.28 -36.40
CA PHE A 20 16.16 12.42 -37.48
C PHE A 20 17.08 12.56 -38.70
N ILE A 21 17.53 11.44 -39.26
CA ILE A 21 18.48 11.42 -40.40
C ILE A 21 17.90 12.10 -41.62
N ASP A 22 16.64 11.93 -41.93
CA ASP A 22 15.90 12.48 -43.07
C ASP A 22 15.77 14.01 -43.02
N GLU A 23 15.93 14.62 -41.86
CA GLU A 23 15.88 16.07 -41.66
C GLU A 23 17.26 16.71 -41.62
N GLN A 24 18.33 15.92 -41.53
CA GLN A 24 19.72 16.46 -41.48
C GLN A 24 20.22 16.83 -42.84
N LYS A 25 20.87 17.99 -42.96
CA LYS A 25 21.34 18.54 -44.24
C LYS A 25 22.84 18.88 -44.21
N GLY A 26 23.50 18.71 -45.35
CA GLY A 26 24.92 19.05 -45.51
C GLY A 26 25.85 18.07 -44.77
N GLU A 27 27.04 18.53 -44.45
CA GLU A 27 28.02 17.75 -43.69
C GLU A 27 27.54 17.52 -42.27
N VAL A 28 27.72 16.30 -41.79
CA VAL A 28 27.24 15.84 -40.50
C VAL A 28 28.41 15.48 -39.58
N THR A 29 28.56 16.18 -38.47
CA THR A 29 29.59 15.89 -37.46
C THR A 29 29.04 15.01 -36.36
N LEU A 30 29.42 13.73 -36.39
CA LEU A 30 28.99 12.74 -35.40
C LEU A 30 29.74 12.89 -34.08
N GLN A 31 29.04 12.65 -32.96
CA GLN A 31 29.65 12.58 -31.65
C GLN A 31 29.06 11.38 -30.88
N HIS A 32 29.93 10.69 -30.15
CA HIS A 32 29.49 9.64 -29.23
C HIS A 32 28.74 10.23 -28.04
N ILE A 33 27.69 9.54 -27.62
CA ILE A 33 26.97 9.81 -26.39
C ILE A 33 27.59 8.93 -25.32
N MET A 34 28.27 9.53 -24.34
CA MET A 34 28.96 8.79 -23.28
C MET A 34 28.41 9.18 -21.93
N PHE A 35 27.90 8.18 -21.20
CA PHE A 35 27.56 8.31 -19.79
C PHE A 35 28.85 8.21 -18.95
N LYS A 36 29.02 9.13 -18.02
CA LYS A 36 30.12 9.10 -17.03
C LYS A 36 29.51 8.73 -15.67
N ASP A 37 30.04 7.71 -15.05
CA ASP A 37 29.56 7.21 -13.75
C ASP A 37 28.04 7.02 -13.70
N GLY A 38 27.49 6.47 -14.78
CA GLY A 38 26.05 6.20 -14.89
C GLY A 38 25.19 7.44 -15.21
N THR A 39 25.80 8.62 -15.37
CA THR A 39 25.07 9.87 -15.61
C THR A 39 25.50 10.55 -16.90
N LEU A 40 24.53 11.15 -17.61
CA LEU A 40 24.78 12.03 -18.75
C LEU A 40 24.15 13.40 -18.49
N PHE A 41 24.97 14.44 -18.44
CA PHE A 41 24.50 15.80 -18.44
C PHE A 41 24.38 16.33 -19.88
N VAL A 42 23.18 16.73 -20.27
CA VAL A 42 22.92 17.32 -21.60
C VAL A 42 22.68 18.80 -21.44
N PRO A 43 23.63 19.67 -21.91
CA PRO A 43 23.47 21.12 -21.86
C PRO A 43 22.22 21.59 -22.62
N LYS A 44 21.61 22.67 -22.14
CA LYS A 44 20.38 23.25 -22.73
C LYS A 44 20.53 23.62 -24.23
N GLU A 45 21.73 23.93 -24.65
CA GLU A 45 22.05 24.29 -26.04
C GLU A 45 22.00 23.08 -26.99
N LYS A 46 22.17 21.86 -26.46
CA LYS A 46 22.15 20.61 -27.25
C LYS A 46 20.70 20.07 -27.42
N GLN A 47 19.84 20.88 -28.03
CA GLN A 47 18.42 20.61 -28.19
C GLN A 47 18.13 19.31 -28.98
N ALA A 48 18.92 19.03 -30.04
CA ALA A 48 18.76 17.78 -30.80
C ALA A 48 19.03 16.55 -29.96
N LEU A 49 20.06 16.59 -29.09
CA LEU A 49 20.39 15.51 -28.18
C LEU A 49 19.32 15.34 -27.08
N GLN A 50 18.84 16.45 -26.52
CA GLN A 50 17.73 16.40 -25.54
C GLN A 50 16.50 15.73 -26.14
N LYS A 51 16.01 16.18 -27.30
CA LYS A 51 14.85 15.61 -27.97
C LYS A 51 15.06 14.14 -28.31
N MET A 52 16.24 13.77 -28.79
CA MET A 52 16.58 12.40 -29.11
C MET A 52 16.44 11.49 -27.88
N LEU A 53 17.06 11.88 -26.76
CA LEU A 53 17.11 11.05 -25.56
C LEU A 53 15.78 11.05 -24.78
N SER A 54 15.10 12.21 -24.68
CA SER A 54 13.91 12.35 -23.84
C SER A 54 12.60 11.97 -24.54
N LEU A 55 12.57 11.87 -25.87
CA LEU A 55 11.34 11.63 -26.62
C LEU A 55 11.38 10.42 -27.55
N TYR A 56 12.54 10.13 -28.17
CA TYR A 56 12.57 9.23 -29.32
C TYR A 56 13.48 8.01 -29.15
N HIS A 57 14.44 8.03 -28.22
CA HIS A 57 15.37 6.92 -28.10
C HIS A 57 14.69 5.64 -27.62
N PRO A 58 14.90 4.49 -28.30
CA PRO A 58 14.21 3.23 -27.96
C PRO A 58 14.56 2.69 -26.57
N ASP A 59 15.73 3.01 -26.03
CA ASP A 59 16.18 2.60 -24.70
C ASP A 59 15.71 3.54 -23.57
N LEU A 60 14.90 4.55 -23.87
CA LEU A 60 14.30 5.42 -22.87
C LEU A 60 13.41 4.59 -21.94
N ASN A 61 13.55 4.81 -20.63
CA ASN A 61 12.89 4.06 -19.55
C ASN A 61 13.25 2.55 -19.50
N GLY A 62 14.22 2.11 -20.31
CA GLY A 62 14.79 0.78 -20.25
C GLY A 62 16.23 0.81 -19.73
N ARG A 63 17.17 1.29 -20.55
CA ARG A 63 18.58 1.38 -20.18
C ARG A 63 18.97 2.70 -19.54
N PHE A 64 18.22 3.75 -19.77
CA PHE A 64 18.38 5.07 -19.12
C PHE A 64 17.03 5.75 -18.95
N ALA A 65 16.96 6.69 -18.01
CA ALA A 65 15.78 7.51 -17.77
C ALA A 65 16.18 8.98 -17.55
N GLU A 66 15.27 9.90 -17.81
CA GLU A 66 15.47 11.30 -17.50
C GLU A 66 15.34 11.54 -15.99
N LEU A 67 16.37 12.16 -15.41
CA LEU A 67 16.34 12.53 -13.99
C LEU A 67 15.53 13.82 -13.79
N LYS A 68 14.31 13.69 -13.32
CA LYS A 68 13.38 14.79 -13.03
C LYS A 68 13.40 15.13 -11.54
N LEU A 69 14.41 15.87 -11.09
CA LEU A 69 14.61 16.18 -9.67
C LEU A 69 13.38 16.80 -8.99
N GLN A 70 12.65 17.68 -9.68
CA GLN A 70 11.44 18.30 -9.12
C GLN A 70 10.30 17.29 -8.95
N ALA A 71 10.08 16.42 -9.94
CA ALA A 71 9.07 15.37 -9.84
C ALA A 71 9.42 14.38 -8.72
N MET A 72 10.69 13.94 -8.65
CA MET A 72 11.16 13.07 -7.57
C MET A 72 11.00 13.70 -6.18
N ALA A 73 11.30 14.99 -6.03
CA ALA A 73 11.10 15.69 -4.78
C ALA A 73 9.62 15.80 -4.41
N GLN A 74 8.75 15.99 -5.39
CA GLN A 74 7.30 16.01 -5.18
C GLN A 74 6.77 14.64 -4.73
N ASP A 75 7.19 13.56 -5.39
CA ASP A 75 6.81 12.19 -5.03
C ASP A 75 7.28 11.84 -3.62
N GLN A 76 8.54 12.15 -3.29
CA GLN A 76 9.09 11.96 -1.95
C GLN A 76 8.34 12.77 -0.88
N LEU A 77 7.89 13.98 -1.22
CA LEU A 77 7.10 14.81 -0.30
C LEU A 77 5.74 14.16 0.00
N VAL A 78 5.10 13.59 -1.01
CA VAL A 78 3.82 12.86 -0.86
C VAL A 78 4.01 11.64 0.06
N ASP A 79 5.07 10.86 -0.15
CA ASP A 79 5.38 9.70 0.68
C ASP A 79 5.64 10.09 2.16
N LEU A 80 6.43 11.15 2.38
CA LEU A 80 6.69 11.67 3.73
C LEU A 80 5.43 12.20 4.41
N GLN A 81 4.54 12.85 3.66
CA GLN A 81 3.25 13.31 4.19
C GLN A 81 2.37 12.14 4.60
N LEU A 82 2.33 11.08 3.78
CA LEU A 82 1.59 9.86 4.09
C LEU A 82 2.13 9.17 5.36
N GLU A 83 3.46 9.04 5.47
CA GLU A 83 4.11 8.50 6.67
C GLU A 83 3.77 9.32 7.92
N LEU A 84 3.81 10.66 7.82
CA LEU A 84 3.47 11.55 8.93
C LEU A 84 2.01 11.39 9.37
N VAL A 85 1.08 11.30 8.43
CA VAL A 85 -0.35 11.07 8.71
C VAL A 85 -0.55 9.73 9.42
N ALA A 86 0.10 8.67 8.94
CA ALA A 86 0.02 7.33 9.53
C ALA A 86 0.59 7.31 10.96
N LEU A 87 1.76 7.94 11.18
CA LEU A 87 2.39 8.02 12.50
C LEU A 87 1.56 8.82 13.50
N ASN A 88 0.98 9.94 13.08
CA ASN A 88 0.09 10.73 13.95
C ASN A 88 -1.16 9.94 14.32
N ALA A 89 -1.80 9.27 13.34
CA ALA A 89 -2.94 8.40 13.62
C ALA A 89 -2.57 7.27 14.58
N ALA A 90 -1.44 6.59 14.36
CA ALA A 90 -0.96 5.54 15.26
C ALA A 90 -0.68 6.04 16.67
N LYS A 91 -0.15 7.27 16.81
CA LYS A 91 0.11 7.90 18.11
C LYS A 91 -1.17 8.13 18.89
N ASP A 92 -2.24 8.54 18.25
CA ASP A 92 -3.49 8.94 18.89
C ASP A 92 -4.45 7.76 19.14
N MET A 93 -4.20 6.60 18.51
CA MET A 93 -5.02 5.39 18.69
C MET A 93 -4.96 4.83 20.11
N GLY A 94 -6.11 4.32 20.57
CA GLY A 94 -6.24 3.55 21.81
C GLY A 94 -5.62 2.15 21.73
N VAL A 95 -5.48 1.50 22.89
CA VAL A 95 -4.87 0.15 22.99
C VAL A 95 -5.69 -0.90 22.21
N GLU A 96 -7.01 -0.87 22.34
CA GLU A 96 -7.91 -1.82 21.63
C GLU A 96 -7.80 -1.72 20.11
N GLN A 97 -7.71 -0.49 19.58
CA GLN A 97 -7.51 -0.27 18.16
C GLN A 97 -6.13 -0.74 17.70
N ALA A 98 -5.10 -0.47 18.51
CA ALA A 98 -3.74 -0.95 18.23
C ALA A 98 -3.69 -2.47 18.18
N GLU A 99 -4.34 -3.15 19.13
CA GLU A 99 -4.45 -4.59 19.18
C GLU A 99 -5.17 -5.14 17.93
N ALA A 100 -6.32 -4.55 17.57
CA ALA A 100 -7.09 -4.96 16.41
C ALA A 100 -6.28 -4.91 15.10
N ILE A 101 -5.56 -3.83 14.87
CA ILE A 101 -4.72 -3.64 13.68
C ILE A 101 -3.54 -4.60 13.69
N LEU A 102 -2.82 -4.71 14.81
CA LEU A 102 -1.67 -5.60 14.92
C LEU A 102 -2.05 -7.07 14.82
N ARG A 103 -3.25 -7.46 15.28
CA ARG A 103 -3.74 -8.84 15.15
C ARG A 103 -3.86 -9.30 13.69
N VAL A 104 -4.07 -8.39 12.76
CA VAL A 104 -4.05 -8.70 11.32
C VAL A 104 -2.65 -9.11 10.86
N GLU A 105 -1.61 -8.48 11.42
CA GLU A 105 -0.20 -8.69 11.05
C GLU A 105 0.45 -9.87 11.78
N ILE A 106 0.25 -9.97 13.11
CA ILE A 106 0.97 -10.92 13.95
C ILE A 106 0.06 -11.98 14.60
N GLY A 107 -1.24 -11.95 14.30
CA GLY A 107 -2.20 -12.94 14.78
C GLY A 107 -2.40 -12.91 16.30
N SER A 108 -2.60 -14.10 16.91
CA SER A 108 -2.89 -14.25 18.34
C SER A 108 -1.75 -13.81 19.27
N SER A 109 -0.52 -13.74 18.79
CA SER A 109 0.64 -13.27 19.58
C SER A 109 0.47 -11.85 20.13
N VAL A 110 -0.48 -11.08 19.59
CA VAL A 110 -0.77 -9.72 20.04
C VAL A 110 -1.29 -9.71 21.50
N SER A 111 -1.98 -10.74 21.93
CA SER A 111 -2.55 -10.84 23.30
C SER A 111 -1.48 -10.92 24.38
N ASP A 112 -0.26 -11.32 24.05
CA ASP A 112 0.87 -11.42 24.97
C ASP A 112 1.64 -10.11 25.13
N LEU A 113 1.33 -9.09 24.30
CA LEU A 113 2.04 -7.82 24.27
C LEU A 113 1.51 -6.84 25.33
N SER A 114 2.42 -6.17 26.02
CA SER A 114 2.07 -5.04 26.88
C SER A 114 1.58 -3.84 26.05
N SER A 115 0.82 -2.93 26.68
CA SER A 115 0.33 -1.71 26.03
C SER A 115 1.45 -0.84 25.42
N LYS A 116 2.67 -0.88 25.99
CA LYS A 116 3.84 -0.17 25.45
C LYS A 116 4.38 -0.84 24.20
N GLU A 117 4.40 -2.17 24.16
CA GLU A 117 4.82 -2.96 23.01
C GLU A 117 3.83 -2.82 21.88
N LEU A 118 2.52 -2.90 22.15
CA LEU A 118 1.46 -2.64 21.17
C LEU A 118 1.64 -1.26 20.54
N LYS A 119 1.90 -0.23 21.33
CA LYS A 119 2.10 1.12 20.83
C LYS A 119 3.35 1.24 19.97
N ARG A 120 4.47 0.63 20.39
CA ARG A 120 5.71 0.58 19.62
C ARG A 120 5.50 -0.10 18.27
N ASP A 121 4.88 -1.28 18.29
CA ASP A 121 4.73 -2.10 17.09
C ASP A 121 3.72 -1.51 16.11
N LEU A 122 2.66 -0.85 16.62
CA LEU A 122 1.73 -0.07 15.80
C LEU A 122 2.44 1.09 15.08
N MET A 123 3.28 1.83 15.79
CA MET A 123 4.06 2.92 15.18
C MET A 123 5.08 2.40 14.17
N LEU A 124 5.68 1.22 14.42
CA LEU A 124 6.58 0.58 13.47
C LEU A 124 5.84 0.13 12.21
N LEU A 125 4.62 -0.41 12.34
CA LEU A 125 3.77 -0.75 11.21
C LEU A 125 3.42 0.50 10.38
N ALA A 126 2.96 1.57 11.04
CA ALA A 126 2.62 2.85 10.42
C ALA A 126 3.81 3.46 9.66
N LYS A 127 5.04 3.31 10.19
CA LYS A 127 6.27 3.77 9.54
C LYS A 127 6.67 2.90 8.35
N ARG A 128 6.59 1.57 8.49
CA ARG A 128 7.01 0.61 7.48
C ARG A 128 6.09 0.58 6.26
N ASN A 129 4.80 0.64 6.51
CA ASN A 129 3.76 0.58 5.48
C ASN A 129 2.60 1.51 5.81
N PRO A 130 2.79 2.84 5.57
CA PRO A 130 1.79 3.84 5.93
C PRO A 130 0.44 3.63 5.24
N GLN A 131 0.47 3.19 3.99
CA GLN A 131 -0.74 2.94 3.21
C GLN A 131 -1.58 1.81 3.82
N LEU A 132 -0.97 0.65 4.05
CA LEU A 132 -1.63 -0.49 4.69
C LEU A 132 -2.18 -0.12 6.08
N PHE A 133 -1.38 0.59 6.87
CA PHE A 133 -1.82 1.04 8.19
C PHE A 133 -3.08 1.89 8.11
N ILE A 134 -3.14 2.87 7.20
CA ILE A 134 -4.30 3.74 7.04
C ILE A 134 -5.53 2.95 6.55
N GLU A 135 -5.35 1.98 5.67
CA GLU A 135 -6.41 1.09 5.22
C GLU A 135 -6.99 0.27 6.37
N LEU A 136 -6.14 -0.39 7.17
CA LEU A 136 -6.55 -1.15 8.35
C LEU A 136 -7.21 -0.27 9.41
N ALA A 137 -6.71 0.95 9.62
CA ALA A 137 -7.25 1.90 10.58
C ALA A 137 -8.66 2.41 10.23
N LYS A 138 -9.03 2.37 8.95
CA LYS A 138 -10.35 2.77 8.45
C LYS A 138 -11.32 1.59 8.26
N ASP A 139 -10.84 0.36 8.38
CA ASP A 139 -11.66 -0.83 8.18
C ASP A 139 -12.38 -1.23 9.47
N ASP A 140 -13.67 -0.90 9.55
CA ASP A 140 -14.54 -1.30 10.67
C ASP A 140 -14.56 -2.82 10.90
N ASN A 141 -14.30 -3.64 9.87
CA ASN A 141 -14.27 -5.09 10.03
C ASN A 141 -13.07 -5.56 10.85
N VAL A 142 -11.95 -4.83 10.81
CA VAL A 142 -10.78 -5.12 11.65
C VAL A 142 -11.16 -5.04 13.12
N MET A 143 -11.86 -3.98 13.52
CA MET A 143 -12.34 -3.79 14.90
C MET A 143 -13.35 -4.88 15.31
N LEU A 144 -14.31 -5.17 14.46
CA LEU A 144 -15.34 -6.19 14.76
C LEU A 144 -14.74 -7.60 14.83
N ARG A 145 -13.73 -7.91 14.01
CA ARG A 145 -13.00 -9.20 14.09
C ARG A 145 -12.26 -9.32 15.42
N ASN A 146 -11.52 -8.28 15.81
CA ASN A 146 -10.80 -8.28 17.08
C ASN A 146 -11.75 -8.45 18.26
N PHE A 147 -12.87 -7.72 18.26
CA PHE A 147 -13.91 -7.86 19.26
C PHE A 147 -14.44 -9.30 19.35
N GLY A 148 -14.70 -9.95 18.21
CA GLY A 148 -15.12 -11.33 18.14
C GLY A 148 -14.08 -12.31 18.71
N ILE A 149 -12.80 -12.10 18.44
CA ILE A 149 -11.69 -12.90 18.98
C ILE A 149 -11.63 -12.74 20.50
N ASN A 150 -11.66 -11.50 20.99
CA ASN A 150 -11.62 -11.20 22.42
C ASN A 150 -12.83 -11.82 23.16
N ALA A 151 -14.00 -11.82 22.52
CA ALA A 151 -15.19 -12.47 23.07
C ALA A 151 -15.05 -14.01 23.17
N VAL A 152 -14.32 -14.64 22.25
CA VAL A 152 -13.99 -16.07 22.30
C VAL A 152 -12.93 -16.35 23.36
N GLU A 153 -11.87 -15.55 23.42
CA GLU A 153 -10.81 -15.67 24.43
C GLU A 153 -11.36 -15.48 25.86
N ALA A 154 -12.31 -14.55 26.04
CA ALA A 154 -13.01 -14.36 27.29
C ALA A 154 -14.07 -15.47 27.61
N GLY A 155 -14.27 -16.43 26.70
CA GLY A 155 -15.23 -17.54 26.89
C GLY A 155 -16.71 -17.11 26.84
N ILE A 156 -17.04 -15.89 26.42
CA ILE A 156 -18.40 -15.37 26.30
C ILE A 156 -19.13 -16.04 25.15
N ILE A 157 -18.42 -16.23 24.04
CA ILE A 157 -18.85 -17.04 22.90
C ILE A 157 -17.80 -18.11 22.62
N SER A 158 -18.17 -19.16 21.90
CA SER A 158 -17.24 -20.22 21.50
C SER A 158 -17.47 -20.61 20.04
N LEU A 159 -16.37 -20.89 19.36
CA LEU A 159 -16.36 -21.43 18.01
C LEU A 159 -16.33 -22.97 18.11
N SER A 160 -17.17 -23.65 17.33
CA SER A 160 -17.19 -25.12 17.26
C SER A 160 -15.88 -25.67 16.67
N GLN A 161 -15.55 -26.93 16.95
CA GLN A 161 -14.32 -27.58 16.47
C GLN A 161 -14.22 -27.66 14.94
N ASP A 162 -15.36 -27.77 14.27
CA ASP A 162 -15.47 -27.74 12.80
C ASP A 162 -15.38 -26.36 12.22
N GLN A 163 -15.20 -25.32 13.07
CA GLN A 163 -15.12 -23.90 12.73
C GLN A 163 -16.33 -23.37 11.93
N ARG A 164 -17.51 -23.98 12.11
CA ARG A 164 -18.72 -23.64 11.35
C ARG A 164 -19.83 -22.98 12.14
N THR A 165 -19.73 -22.97 13.47
CA THR A 165 -20.83 -22.47 14.30
C THR A 165 -20.30 -21.69 15.49
N PHE A 166 -20.82 -20.48 15.68
CA PHE A 166 -20.65 -19.74 16.92
C PHE A 166 -21.79 -20.04 17.88
N THR A 167 -21.47 -20.24 19.16
CA THR A 167 -22.41 -20.51 20.26
C THR A 167 -22.10 -19.64 21.47
N TYR A 168 -23.06 -19.39 22.33
CA TYR A 168 -22.81 -18.82 23.66
C TYR A 168 -21.92 -19.74 24.48
N GLY A 169 -20.92 -19.20 25.16
CA GLY A 169 -20.02 -19.96 26.03
C GLY A 169 -20.76 -20.61 27.20
N SER A 170 -21.74 -19.90 27.77
CA SER A 170 -22.47 -20.30 28.99
C SER A 170 -23.45 -21.48 28.81
N ASN A 171 -24.25 -21.45 27.75
CA ASN A 171 -25.35 -22.43 27.55
C ASN A 171 -25.28 -23.19 26.23
N LYS A 172 -24.21 -22.96 25.43
CA LYS A 172 -23.98 -23.58 24.12
C LYS A 172 -25.11 -23.35 23.11
N ARG A 173 -25.99 -22.37 23.38
CA ARG A 173 -27.00 -21.97 22.40
C ARG A 173 -26.35 -21.42 21.15
N LYS A 174 -26.79 -21.89 20.00
CA LYS A 174 -26.30 -21.46 18.70
C LYS A 174 -26.60 -19.97 18.47
N LEU A 175 -25.60 -19.22 18.00
CA LEU A 175 -25.74 -17.85 17.56
C LEU A 175 -26.01 -17.81 16.05
N PHE A 176 -25.04 -18.28 15.26
CA PHE A 176 -25.22 -18.38 13.82
C PHE A 176 -24.29 -19.43 13.21
N THR A 177 -24.53 -19.79 11.94
CA THR A 177 -23.70 -20.71 11.16
C THR A 177 -22.90 -19.92 10.15
N ILE A 178 -21.62 -20.21 10.08
CA ILE A 178 -20.67 -19.57 9.17
C ILE A 178 -20.95 -20.09 7.75
N PRO A 179 -21.04 -19.21 6.74
CA PRO A 179 -21.14 -19.60 5.34
C PRO A 179 -19.97 -20.49 4.90
N PHE A 180 -20.20 -21.28 3.85
CA PHE A 180 -19.16 -22.15 3.31
C PHE A 180 -18.01 -21.31 2.75
N ASP A 181 -16.76 -21.72 2.99
CA ASP A 181 -15.52 -21.06 2.55
C ASP A 181 -15.24 -19.63 3.12
N GLU A 182 -15.96 -19.21 4.16
CA GLU A 182 -15.65 -17.95 4.84
C GLU A 182 -14.79 -18.15 6.08
N ASN A 183 -13.90 -17.18 6.34
CA ASN A 183 -13.15 -17.14 7.59
C ASN A 183 -14.12 -16.86 8.76
N PRO A 184 -14.07 -17.65 9.85
CA PRO A 184 -15.02 -17.54 10.97
C PRO A 184 -15.18 -16.14 11.54
N TYR A 185 -14.06 -15.45 11.79
CA TYR A 185 -14.11 -14.10 12.38
C TYR A 185 -14.52 -13.01 11.39
N SER A 186 -14.31 -13.24 10.09
CA SER A 186 -14.84 -12.36 9.05
C SER A 186 -16.36 -12.48 8.94
N ALA A 187 -16.86 -13.71 8.96
CA ALA A 187 -18.30 -13.98 8.99
C ALA A 187 -18.95 -13.42 10.25
N LEU A 188 -18.28 -13.55 11.42
CA LEU A 188 -18.76 -12.98 12.68
C LEU A 188 -18.82 -11.43 12.62
N ALA A 189 -17.80 -10.79 12.06
CA ALA A 189 -17.79 -9.34 11.87
C ALA A 189 -18.92 -8.86 10.94
N ALA A 190 -19.17 -9.59 9.86
CA ALA A 190 -20.30 -9.31 8.97
C ALA A 190 -21.64 -9.53 9.67
N TRP A 191 -21.77 -10.60 10.45
CA TRP A 191 -22.97 -10.91 11.20
C TRP A 191 -23.27 -9.87 12.28
N PHE A 192 -22.27 -9.31 12.97
CA PHE A 192 -22.44 -8.22 13.94
C PHE A 192 -23.08 -6.95 13.34
N LYS A 193 -23.07 -6.81 12.02
CA LYS A 193 -23.73 -5.69 11.30
C LYS A 193 -25.19 -5.95 11.00
N THR A 194 -25.70 -7.16 11.24
CA THR A 194 -27.13 -7.51 11.11
C THR A 194 -27.91 -7.12 12.35
N ASP A 195 -29.24 -6.99 12.24
CA ASP A 195 -30.10 -6.61 13.37
C ASP A 195 -29.95 -7.58 14.55
N GLU A 196 -29.90 -8.89 14.29
CA GLU A 196 -29.66 -9.90 15.33
C GLU A 196 -28.26 -9.81 15.94
N GLY A 197 -27.26 -9.59 15.08
CA GLY A 197 -25.85 -9.48 15.49
C GLY A 197 -25.58 -8.26 16.35
N VAL A 198 -26.21 -7.12 16.08
CA VAL A 198 -26.08 -5.89 16.88
C VAL A 198 -26.56 -6.08 18.31
N GLU A 199 -27.64 -6.82 18.53
CA GLU A 199 -28.15 -7.10 19.90
C GLU A 199 -27.16 -7.98 20.68
N VAL A 200 -26.59 -8.98 19.99
CA VAL A 200 -25.60 -9.87 20.61
C VAL A 200 -24.29 -9.11 20.85
N TYR A 201 -23.85 -8.28 19.93
CA TYR A 201 -22.68 -7.39 20.11
C TYR A 201 -22.81 -6.58 21.40
N LYS A 202 -23.93 -5.85 21.58
CA LYS A 202 -24.19 -5.06 22.80
C LYS A 202 -24.20 -5.90 24.07
N THR A 203 -24.67 -7.16 23.98
CA THR A 203 -24.70 -8.07 25.12
C THR A 203 -23.29 -8.54 25.48
N ILE A 204 -22.44 -8.81 24.49
CA ILE A 204 -21.04 -9.20 24.67
C ILE A 204 -20.25 -8.04 25.23
N GLU A 205 -20.40 -6.85 24.65
CA GLU A 205 -19.72 -5.61 25.07
C GLU A 205 -19.91 -5.34 26.58
N LYS A 206 -21.14 -5.47 27.08
CA LYS A 206 -21.45 -5.34 28.53
C LYS A 206 -20.79 -6.39 29.41
N LYS A 207 -20.34 -7.51 28.86
CA LYS A 207 -19.71 -8.59 29.63
C LYS A 207 -18.18 -8.54 29.56
N ILE A 208 -17.62 -7.88 28.53
CA ILE A 208 -16.18 -7.66 28.38
C ILE A 208 -15.73 -6.44 29.19
N SER A 209 -16.60 -5.40 29.28
CA SER A 209 -16.38 -4.21 30.13
C SER A 209 -16.49 -4.56 31.61
#